data_8e64d977b410e2fa68d7723f02bdd813
#
_entry.id   8e64d977b410e2fa68d7723f02bdd813
#
_cell.length_a   1.000
_cell.length_b   1.000
_cell.length_c   1.000
_cell.angle_alpha   90.00
_cell.angle_beta   90.00
_cell.angle_gamma   90.00
#
_symmetry.space_group_name_H-M   'P 1'
#
loop_
_entity.id
_entity.type
_entity.pdbx_description
1 polymer ?
#
loop_
_entity_poly.entity_id
_entity_poly.type
_entity_poly.pdbx_seq_one_letter_code
_entity_poly.pdbx_strand_id
1 'polypeptide(L)'
;EKRMNEFESLVKRTHKAGLKMIIDFVPNHVARQYKSTAKPKGIADFGENDNTGMQFSPQNNFYYCPEQSFAADIDLYHGEELPYEEFPAKATGNDCFGNRPGRNDWYETVKLNYGVDYCDAGGVSTHFSPTPDTWKKMLDILLFWAGKGVDAFRCDMAEMVPSAFWQWVTTEVRKKHHNVK
;
A
#
# COMPACT_ATOMS: atom_id res chain seq x y z
N GLU A 1 -22.15 2.37 -4.69
CA GLU A 1 -22.75 3.71 -4.55
C GLU A 1 -23.41 3.90 -3.18
N LYS A 2 -24.29 2.99 -2.73
CA LYS A 2 -24.99 3.10 -1.45
C LYS A 2 -24.03 3.25 -0.25
N ARG A 3 -22.98 2.43 -0.17
CA ARG A 3 -21.99 2.48 0.92
C ARG A 3 -21.24 3.81 0.98
N MET A 4 -20.90 4.39 -0.17
CA MET A 4 -20.24 5.69 -0.21
C MET A 4 -21.16 6.81 0.28
N ASN A 5 -22.42 6.79 -0.10
CA ASN A 5 -23.43 7.74 0.39
C ASN A 5 -23.63 7.63 1.92
N GLU A 6 -23.60 6.41 2.44
CA GLU A 6 -23.68 6.16 3.89
C GLU A 6 -22.45 6.74 4.62
N PHE A 7 -21.24 6.54 4.06
CA PHE A 7 -20.01 7.12 4.61
C PHE A 7 -20.06 8.65 4.59
N GLU A 8 -20.42 9.27 3.46
CA GLU A 8 -20.53 10.73 3.37
C GLU A 8 -21.58 11.28 4.34
N SER A 9 -22.67 10.55 4.54
CA SER A 9 -23.67 10.89 5.54
C SER A 9 -23.15 10.78 6.97
N LEU A 10 -22.28 9.80 7.25
CA LEU A 10 -21.61 9.67 8.54
C LEU A 10 -20.70 10.87 8.79
N VAL A 11 -19.86 11.24 7.82
CA VAL A 11 -18.98 12.42 7.91
C VAL A 11 -19.79 13.68 8.24
N LYS A 12 -20.90 13.91 7.51
CA LYS A 12 -21.78 15.07 7.75
C LYS A 12 -22.37 15.08 9.16
N ARG A 13 -22.83 13.92 9.67
CA ARG A 13 -23.37 13.82 11.04
C ARG A 13 -22.27 14.05 12.08
N THR A 14 -21.08 13.55 11.87
CA THR A 14 -19.92 13.76 12.73
C THR A 14 -19.60 15.25 12.86
N HIS A 15 -19.52 15.96 11.74
CA HIS A 15 -19.28 17.42 11.72
C HIS A 15 -20.43 18.19 12.38
N LYS A 16 -21.70 17.81 12.15
CA LYS A 16 -22.86 18.45 12.80
C LYS A 16 -22.81 18.31 14.32
N ALA A 17 -22.21 17.22 14.82
CA ALA A 17 -22.02 17.00 16.26
C ALA A 17 -20.77 17.74 16.81
N GLY A 18 -20.08 18.56 16.02
CA GLY A 18 -18.88 19.29 16.43
C GLY A 18 -17.62 18.41 16.52
N LEU A 19 -17.67 17.19 15.98
CA LEU A 19 -16.55 16.23 15.99
C LEU A 19 -15.79 16.26 14.66
N LYS A 20 -14.60 15.68 14.66
CA LYS A 20 -13.75 15.51 13.49
C LYS A 20 -13.69 14.03 13.07
N MET A 21 -13.58 13.78 11.77
CA MET A 21 -13.45 12.45 11.20
C MET A 21 -11.99 12.16 10.89
N ILE A 22 -11.43 11.17 11.57
CA ILE A 22 -10.09 10.62 11.27
C ILE A 22 -10.29 9.21 10.74
N ILE A 23 -9.63 8.88 9.62
CA ILE A 23 -9.63 7.52 9.09
C ILE A 23 -8.23 6.92 9.12
N ASP A 24 -8.17 5.60 9.21
CA ASP A 24 -6.92 4.87 9.15
C ASP A 24 -6.40 4.80 7.72
N PHE A 25 -5.11 5.01 7.54
CA PHE A 25 -4.40 4.92 6.28
C PHE A 25 -3.22 3.97 6.46
N VAL A 26 -3.22 2.87 5.72
CA VAL A 26 -2.20 1.83 5.80
C VAL A 26 -1.30 1.88 4.56
N PRO A 27 -0.22 2.68 4.57
CA PRO A 27 0.60 2.91 3.37
C PRO A 27 1.68 1.87 3.14
N ASN A 28 2.12 1.12 4.18
CA ASN A 28 3.26 0.22 4.07
C ASN A 28 2.95 -1.06 3.28
N HIS A 29 1.73 -1.58 3.36
CA HIS A 29 1.36 -2.87 2.79
C HIS A 29 -0.12 -2.92 2.40
N VAL A 30 -0.44 -3.93 1.63
CA VAL A 30 -1.83 -4.33 1.31
C VAL A 30 -2.01 -5.81 1.63
N ALA A 31 -3.26 -6.28 1.66
CA ALA A 31 -3.54 -7.71 1.76
C ALA A 31 -2.92 -8.46 0.56
N ARG A 32 -2.40 -9.68 0.77
CA ARG A 32 -1.76 -10.46 -0.31
C ARG A 32 -2.71 -10.73 -1.47
N GLN A 33 -3.97 -10.99 -1.17
CA GLN A 33 -5.02 -11.16 -2.17
C GLN A 33 -5.68 -9.83 -2.61
N TYR A 34 -4.97 -8.71 -2.42
CA TYR A 34 -5.52 -7.40 -2.78
C TYR A 34 -5.92 -7.35 -4.26
N LYS A 35 -7.15 -6.91 -4.46
CA LYS A 35 -7.70 -6.57 -5.78
C LYS A 35 -8.76 -5.49 -5.61
N SER A 36 -8.61 -4.40 -6.33
CA SER A 36 -9.63 -3.36 -6.33
C SER A 36 -10.91 -3.83 -7.01
N THR A 37 -12.05 -3.59 -6.36
CA THR A 37 -13.37 -3.91 -6.91
C THR A 37 -14.05 -2.72 -7.59
N ALA A 38 -13.49 -1.52 -7.44
CA ALA A 38 -14.12 -0.28 -7.89
C ALA A 38 -13.10 0.82 -8.24
N LYS A 39 -12.00 0.44 -8.90
CA LYS A 39 -11.01 1.43 -9.35
C LYS A 39 -11.57 2.37 -10.41
N PRO A 40 -11.15 3.64 -10.45
CA PRO A 40 -11.55 4.57 -11.51
C PRO A 40 -11.14 4.06 -12.88
N LYS A 41 -11.93 4.41 -13.90
CA LYS A 41 -11.61 4.04 -15.29
C LYS A 41 -10.27 4.65 -15.71
N GLY A 42 -9.40 3.83 -16.29
CA GLY A 42 -8.09 4.24 -16.78
C GLY A 42 -6.99 4.26 -15.72
N ILE A 43 -7.30 3.92 -14.47
CA ILE A 43 -6.29 3.76 -13.40
C ILE A 43 -5.89 2.29 -13.31
N ALA A 44 -4.59 2.03 -13.38
CA ALA A 44 -4.03 0.71 -13.12
C ALA A 44 -4.06 0.40 -11.63
N ASP A 45 -4.41 -0.83 -11.27
CA ASP A 45 -4.35 -1.30 -9.89
C ASP A 45 -2.90 -1.44 -9.40
N PHE A 46 -2.70 -1.57 -8.09
CA PHE A 46 -1.37 -1.91 -7.58
C PHE A 46 -0.88 -3.22 -8.20
N GLY A 47 0.33 -3.19 -8.75
CA GLY A 47 0.98 -4.32 -9.38
C GLY A 47 0.52 -4.64 -10.81
N GLU A 48 -0.52 -3.99 -11.33
CA GLU A 48 -1.09 -4.31 -12.66
C GLU A 48 -0.09 -4.11 -13.81
N ASN A 49 0.82 -3.14 -13.67
CA ASN A 49 1.84 -2.81 -14.67
C ASN A 49 3.26 -3.14 -14.23
N ASP A 50 3.42 -3.89 -13.13
CA ASP A 50 4.73 -4.20 -12.58
C ASP A 50 5.54 -5.13 -13.49
N ASN A 51 6.84 -4.89 -13.56
CA ASN A 51 7.79 -5.85 -14.14
C ASN A 51 8.10 -6.93 -13.09
N THR A 52 7.43 -8.06 -13.20
CA THR A 52 7.54 -9.18 -12.25
C THR A 52 8.80 -10.02 -12.44
N GLY A 53 9.55 -9.81 -13.52
CA GLY A 53 10.84 -10.47 -13.77
C GLY A 53 12.02 -9.87 -13.00
N MET A 54 11.79 -8.83 -12.21
CA MET A 54 12.81 -8.16 -11.41
C MET A 54 12.40 -8.13 -9.95
N GLN A 55 13.36 -8.37 -9.06
CA GLN A 55 13.12 -8.27 -7.61
C GLN A 55 12.75 -6.85 -7.19
N PHE A 56 13.43 -5.86 -7.76
CA PHE A 56 13.15 -4.45 -7.59
C PHE A 56 13.10 -3.73 -8.94
N SER A 57 12.18 -2.79 -9.06
CA SER A 57 12.15 -1.76 -10.09
C SER A 57 11.55 -0.49 -9.47
N PRO A 58 12.11 0.71 -9.69
CA PRO A 58 11.62 1.94 -9.05
C PRO A 58 10.16 2.28 -9.34
N GLN A 59 9.61 1.78 -10.44
CA GLN A 59 8.22 2.02 -10.85
C GLN A 59 7.28 0.88 -10.53
N ASN A 60 7.78 -0.26 -10.04
CA ASN A 60 6.94 -1.34 -9.54
C ASN A 60 6.24 -0.92 -8.24
N ASN A 61 5.02 -1.40 -8.05
CA ASN A 61 4.29 -1.21 -6.78
C ASN A 61 4.68 -2.22 -5.71
N PHE A 62 5.24 -3.36 -6.09
CA PHE A 62 5.64 -4.43 -5.19
C PHE A 62 7.10 -4.86 -5.43
N TYR A 63 7.65 -5.59 -4.45
CA TYR A 63 8.90 -6.34 -4.58
C TYR A 63 8.58 -7.79 -4.90
N TYR A 64 9.29 -8.38 -5.85
CA TYR A 64 9.03 -9.74 -6.32
C TYR A 64 10.17 -10.70 -5.96
N CYS A 65 9.86 -11.99 -5.94
CA CYS A 65 10.83 -13.08 -5.96
C CYS A 65 10.76 -13.74 -7.34
N PRO A 66 11.52 -13.26 -8.34
CA PRO A 66 11.42 -13.76 -9.71
C PRO A 66 11.59 -15.29 -9.77
N GLU A 67 10.79 -15.94 -10.62
CA GLU A 67 10.82 -17.38 -10.85
C GLU A 67 10.53 -18.28 -9.62
N GLN A 68 10.04 -17.69 -8.52
CA GLN A 68 9.72 -18.42 -7.30
C GLN A 68 8.23 -18.26 -6.94
N SER A 69 7.57 -19.40 -6.68
CA SER A 69 6.20 -19.37 -6.15
C SER A 69 6.20 -19.05 -4.66
N PHE A 70 5.14 -18.44 -4.20
CA PHE A 70 4.88 -18.26 -2.77
C PHE A 70 4.74 -19.63 -2.09
N ALA A 71 5.48 -19.86 -1.04
CA ALA A 71 5.56 -21.15 -0.34
C ALA A 71 5.74 -20.91 1.17
N ALA A 72 4.76 -20.24 1.81
CA ALA A 72 4.75 -20.05 3.24
C ALA A 72 4.83 -21.41 3.98
N ASP A 73 5.36 -21.39 5.20
CA ASP A 73 5.47 -22.59 6.02
C ASP A 73 4.09 -23.23 6.20
N ILE A 74 3.95 -24.51 5.81
CA ILE A 74 2.69 -25.25 5.82
C ILE A 74 2.09 -25.36 7.24
N ASP A 75 2.93 -25.35 8.28
CA ASP A 75 2.47 -25.37 9.67
C ASP A 75 1.63 -24.14 10.06
N LEU A 76 1.68 -23.07 9.28
CA LEU A 76 0.83 -21.90 9.49
C LEU A 76 -0.64 -22.17 9.19
N TYR A 77 -0.93 -23.20 8.42
CA TYR A 77 -2.26 -23.50 7.89
C TYR A 77 -2.92 -24.72 8.54
N HIS A 78 -2.31 -25.27 9.61
CA HIS A 78 -2.87 -26.37 10.40
C HIS A 78 -3.33 -27.59 9.56
N GLY A 79 -2.62 -27.88 8.47
CA GLY A 79 -2.93 -29.00 7.59
C GLY A 79 -4.06 -28.75 6.58
N GLU A 80 -4.59 -27.53 6.50
CA GLU A 80 -5.48 -27.17 5.41
C GLU A 80 -4.69 -26.97 4.12
N GLU A 81 -5.24 -27.44 3.00
CA GLU A 81 -4.66 -27.12 1.69
C GLU A 81 -4.76 -25.61 1.46
N LEU A 82 -3.65 -25.00 1.04
CA LEU A 82 -3.64 -23.60 0.67
C LEU A 82 -4.35 -23.42 -0.68
N PRO A 83 -5.52 -22.79 -0.71
CA PRO A 83 -6.17 -22.46 -1.97
C PRO A 83 -5.53 -21.25 -2.65
N TYR A 84 -4.37 -20.77 -2.15
CA TYR A 84 -3.72 -19.56 -2.61
C TYR A 84 -2.44 -19.86 -3.40
N GLU A 85 -2.47 -19.46 -4.66
CA GLU A 85 -1.32 -19.52 -5.55
C GLU A 85 -0.84 -18.12 -5.89
N GLU A 86 0.46 -17.87 -5.78
CA GLU A 86 1.10 -16.63 -6.19
C GLU A 86 2.42 -16.90 -6.89
N PHE A 87 2.52 -16.44 -8.14
CA PHE A 87 3.74 -16.54 -8.95
C PHE A 87 3.93 -15.26 -9.78
N PRO A 88 5.09 -14.62 -9.73
CA PRO A 88 6.12 -14.82 -8.70
C PRO A 88 5.65 -14.33 -7.33
N ALA A 89 6.24 -14.86 -6.27
CA ALA A 89 5.96 -14.43 -4.91
C ALA A 89 6.34 -12.96 -4.69
N LYS A 90 5.69 -12.31 -3.72
CA LYS A 90 5.95 -10.93 -3.33
C LYS A 90 6.46 -10.85 -1.89
N ALA A 91 7.26 -9.84 -1.60
CA ALA A 91 7.74 -9.56 -0.24
C ALA A 91 6.59 -9.27 0.72
N THR A 92 6.73 -9.66 2.00
CA THR A 92 5.75 -9.37 3.04
C THR A 92 5.85 -7.92 3.54
N GLY A 93 4.79 -7.43 4.17
CA GLY A 93 4.74 -6.07 4.72
C GLY A 93 5.81 -5.78 5.78
N ASN A 94 6.35 -6.79 6.44
CA ASN A 94 7.41 -6.67 7.45
C ASN A 94 8.80 -7.04 6.91
N ASP A 95 9.05 -6.82 5.62
CA ASP A 95 10.38 -6.89 5.01
C ASP A 95 10.96 -8.31 4.87
N CYS A 96 10.14 -9.35 4.77
CA CYS A 96 10.59 -10.65 4.29
C CYS A 96 10.59 -10.63 2.75
N PHE A 97 11.79 -10.51 2.14
CA PHE A 97 11.98 -10.44 0.69
C PHE A 97 12.16 -11.82 0.03
N GLY A 98 11.99 -12.90 0.80
CA GLY A 98 11.99 -14.28 0.30
C GLY A 98 10.57 -14.78 -0.02
N ASN A 99 10.51 -15.88 -0.79
CA ASN A 99 9.25 -16.51 -1.16
C ASN A 99 8.65 -17.45 -0.09
N ARG A 100 9.38 -17.67 1.02
CA ARG A 100 8.99 -18.59 2.11
C ARG A 100 8.87 -17.85 3.45
N PRO A 101 7.89 -16.96 3.60
CA PRO A 101 7.67 -16.30 4.90
C PRO A 101 7.29 -17.33 5.96
N GLY A 102 7.81 -17.14 7.17
CA GLY A 102 7.54 -17.96 8.33
C GLY A 102 6.42 -17.40 9.20
N ARG A 103 6.21 -18.04 10.37
CA ARG A 103 5.15 -17.68 11.33
C ARG A 103 5.24 -16.23 11.85
N ASN A 104 6.44 -15.67 11.94
CA ASN A 104 6.67 -14.32 12.45
C ASN A 104 6.62 -13.25 11.34
N ASP A 105 6.53 -13.66 10.10
CA ASP A 105 6.37 -12.77 8.97
C ASP A 105 4.89 -12.47 8.74
N TRP A 106 4.63 -11.28 8.19
CA TRP A 106 3.25 -10.90 7.87
C TRP A 106 2.83 -11.51 6.53
N TYR A 107 2.79 -12.85 6.48
CA TYR A 107 2.59 -13.63 5.25
C TYR A 107 1.27 -13.33 4.52
N GLU A 108 0.27 -12.78 5.21
CA GLU A 108 -1.00 -12.34 4.61
C GLU A 108 -0.91 -10.99 3.89
N THR A 109 0.24 -10.33 3.97
CA THR A 109 0.45 -8.99 3.44
C THR A 109 1.49 -8.95 2.34
N VAL A 110 1.45 -7.89 1.53
CA VAL A 110 2.45 -7.58 0.50
C VAL A 110 2.96 -6.16 0.71
N LYS A 111 4.30 -6.02 0.76
CA LYS A 111 4.96 -4.73 0.91
C LYS A 111 4.79 -3.86 -0.33
N LEU A 112 4.44 -2.59 -0.11
CA LEU A 112 4.43 -1.59 -1.16
C LEU A 112 5.83 -1.02 -1.39
N ASN A 113 6.18 -0.87 -2.66
CA ASN A 113 7.47 -0.35 -3.09
C ASN A 113 7.40 1.17 -3.29
N TYR A 114 8.13 1.90 -2.47
CA TYR A 114 8.25 3.36 -2.53
C TYR A 114 9.52 3.83 -3.25
N GLY A 115 10.16 2.99 -4.05
CA GLY A 115 11.41 3.33 -4.75
C GLY A 115 12.65 3.19 -3.88
N VAL A 116 12.61 2.34 -2.85
CA VAL A 116 13.77 1.95 -2.05
C VAL A 116 14.20 0.56 -2.47
N ASP A 117 15.42 0.41 -2.95
CA ASP A 117 16.00 -0.89 -3.27
C ASP A 117 16.67 -1.46 -2.02
N TYR A 118 16.12 -2.56 -1.52
CA TYR A 118 16.68 -3.35 -0.41
C TYR A 118 17.49 -4.55 -0.91
N CYS A 119 17.58 -4.75 -2.21
CA CYS A 119 18.12 -5.96 -2.84
C CYS A 119 19.47 -5.70 -3.50
N ASP A 120 19.92 -4.45 -3.54
CA ASP A 120 21.21 -4.08 -4.12
C ASP A 120 22.37 -4.65 -3.28
N ALA A 121 23.29 -5.34 -3.94
CA ALA A 121 24.51 -5.85 -3.30
C ALA A 121 25.39 -4.76 -2.68
N GLY A 122 25.25 -3.51 -3.14
CA GLY A 122 25.92 -2.33 -2.60
C GLY A 122 25.29 -1.76 -1.33
N GLY A 123 24.15 -2.34 -0.89
CA GLY A 123 23.36 -1.86 0.24
C GLY A 123 22.07 -1.15 -0.21
N VAL A 124 21.33 -0.61 0.75
CA VAL A 124 20.05 0.06 0.49
C VAL A 124 20.27 1.33 -0.32
N SER A 125 19.55 1.46 -1.44
CA SER A 125 19.59 2.65 -2.30
C SER A 125 18.18 3.22 -2.54
N THR A 126 18.09 4.50 -2.92
CA THR A 126 16.82 5.20 -3.11
C THR A 126 16.69 5.72 -4.54
N HIS A 127 15.50 5.55 -5.12
CA HIS A 127 15.18 5.87 -6.50
C HIS A 127 13.87 6.67 -6.57
N PHE A 128 13.94 7.94 -6.17
CA PHE A 128 12.75 8.82 -6.07
C PHE A 128 12.57 9.75 -7.29
N SER A 129 13.45 9.65 -8.28
CA SER A 129 13.35 10.39 -9.54
C SER A 129 13.53 9.44 -10.74
N PRO A 130 12.53 9.34 -11.63
CA PRO A 130 11.20 9.97 -11.55
C PRO A 130 10.38 9.47 -10.34
N THR A 131 9.41 10.27 -9.90
CA THR A 131 8.53 9.93 -8.77
C THR A 131 7.94 8.53 -8.93
N PRO A 132 8.12 7.63 -7.96
CA PRO A 132 7.59 6.26 -8.01
C PRO A 132 6.08 6.22 -8.22
N ASP A 133 5.59 5.22 -8.94
CA ASP A 133 4.17 5.06 -9.23
C ASP A 133 3.33 4.88 -7.96
N THR A 134 3.85 4.16 -6.97
CA THR A 134 3.21 3.99 -5.65
C THR A 134 2.92 5.33 -4.98
N TRP A 135 3.82 6.32 -5.07
CA TRP A 135 3.60 7.66 -4.49
C TRP A 135 2.38 8.33 -5.10
N LYS A 136 2.24 8.27 -6.41
CA LYS A 136 1.12 8.87 -7.15
C LYS A 136 -0.20 8.22 -6.77
N LYS A 137 -0.24 6.89 -6.73
CA LYS A 137 -1.43 6.14 -6.31
C LYS A 137 -1.84 6.43 -4.86
N MET A 138 -0.86 6.53 -3.95
CA MET A 138 -1.13 6.89 -2.55
C MET A 138 -1.62 8.33 -2.41
N LEU A 139 -1.08 9.26 -3.19
CA LEU A 139 -1.61 10.62 -3.25
C LEU A 139 -3.06 10.65 -3.71
N ASP A 140 -3.40 9.91 -4.76
CA ASP A 140 -4.77 9.85 -5.28
C ASP A 140 -5.74 9.28 -4.23
N ILE A 141 -5.33 8.27 -3.47
CA ILE A 141 -6.11 7.70 -2.36
C ILE A 141 -6.37 8.77 -1.28
N LEU A 142 -5.32 9.48 -0.85
CA LEU A 142 -5.45 10.53 0.17
C LEU A 142 -6.32 11.68 -0.31
N LEU A 143 -6.15 12.13 -1.55
CA LEU A 143 -6.99 13.18 -2.15
C LEU A 143 -8.43 12.76 -2.29
N PHE A 144 -8.68 11.49 -2.65
CA PHE A 144 -10.04 10.95 -2.74
C PHE A 144 -10.77 11.04 -1.40
N TRP A 145 -10.16 10.55 -0.33
CA TRP A 145 -10.78 10.56 1.00
C TRP A 145 -10.85 11.96 1.61
N ALA A 146 -9.84 12.81 1.41
CA ALA A 146 -9.90 14.22 1.78
C ALA A 146 -11.06 14.93 1.09
N GLY A 147 -11.29 14.63 -0.20
CA GLY A 147 -12.43 15.14 -0.97
C GLY A 147 -13.79 14.64 -0.46
N LYS A 148 -13.84 13.55 0.29
CA LYS A 148 -15.03 13.04 0.98
C LYS A 148 -15.30 13.73 2.33
N GLY A 149 -14.42 14.62 2.74
CA GLY A 149 -14.58 15.45 3.93
C GLY A 149 -13.97 14.88 5.20
N VAL A 150 -13.05 13.91 5.12
CA VAL A 150 -12.27 13.49 6.30
C VAL A 150 -11.34 14.63 6.72
N ASP A 151 -11.17 14.80 8.02
CA ASP A 151 -10.37 15.89 8.59
C ASP A 151 -8.90 15.50 8.79
N ALA A 152 -8.62 14.20 8.94
CA ALA A 152 -7.26 13.71 9.18
C ALA A 152 -7.10 12.24 8.83
N PHE A 153 -5.82 11.83 8.73
CA PHE A 153 -5.41 10.43 8.54
C PHE A 153 -4.54 9.98 9.72
N ARG A 154 -4.85 8.81 10.28
CA ARG A 154 -3.91 8.08 11.13
C ARG A 154 -3.11 7.14 10.24
N CYS A 155 -1.81 7.34 10.18
CA CYS A 155 -0.94 6.57 9.29
C CYS A 155 -0.34 5.38 10.04
N ASP A 156 -0.77 4.18 9.65
CA ASP A 156 -0.24 2.94 10.23
C ASP A 156 1.16 2.65 9.69
N MET A 157 2.05 2.14 10.57
CA MET A 157 3.43 1.76 10.21
C MET A 157 4.18 2.84 9.40
N ALA A 158 3.98 4.11 9.78
CA ALA A 158 4.52 5.27 9.06
C ALA A 158 6.05 5.26 8.96
N GLU A 159 6.73 4.69 9.95
CA GLU A 159 8.19 4.55 10.03
C GLU A 159 8.76 3.57 8.97
N MET A 160 7.94 2.66 8.44
CA MET A 160 8.35 1.72 7.38
C MET A 160 8.23 2.33 5.97
N VAL A 161 7.78 3.57 5.87
CA VAL A 161 7.63 4.30 4.62
C VAL A 161 8.63 5.45 4.58
N PRO A 162 9.31 5.70 3.43
CA PRO A 162 10.37 6.71 3.37
C PRO A 162 9.92 8.10 3.79
N SER A 163 10.69 8.79 4.60
CA SER A 163 10.42 10.18 5.03
C SER A 163 10.24 11.16 3.85
N ALA A 164 10.95 10.93 2.75
CA ALA A 164 10.83 11.70 1.52
C ALA A 164 9.42 11.62 0.92
N PHE A 165 8.78 10.44 0.97
CA PHE A 165 7.38 10.31 0.56
C PHE A 165 6.46 11.17 1.44
N TRP A 166 6.63 11.11 2.77
CA TRP A 166 5.80 11.88 3.69
C TRP A 166 5.93 13.39 3.46
N GLN A 167 7.15 13.89 3.25
CA GLN A 167 7.38 15.30 2.93
C GLN A 167 6.67 15.70 1.64
N TRP A 168 6.79 14.88 0.60
CA TRP A 168 6.16 15.14 -0.69
C TRP A 168 4.63 15.05 -0.61
N VAL A 169 4.08 13.94 -0.10
CA VAL A 169 2.63 13.69 -0.12
C VAL A 169 1.85 14.67 0.74
N THR A 170 2.37 15.02 1.94
CA THR A 170 1.72 16.03 2.80
C THR A 170 1.69 17.39 2.15
N THR A 171 2.75 17.75 1.41
CA THR A 171 2.78 18.98 0.62
C THR A 171 1.71 18.96 -0.47
N GLU A 172 1.63 17.88 -1.24
CA GLU A 172 0.66 17.76 -2.34
C GLU A 172 -0.79 17.73 -1.86
N VAL A 173 -1.08 17.00 -0.77
CA VAL A 173 -2.42 16.97 -0.17
C VAL A 173 -2.83 18.36 0.31
N ARG A 174 -1.94 19.09 0.99
CA ARG A 174 -2.22 20.42 1.53
C ARG A 174 -2.42 21.50 0.48
N LYS A 175 -1.88 21.35 -0.72
CA LYS A 175 -2.19 22.24 -1.85
C LYS A 175 -3.68 22.28 -2.19
N LYS A 176 -4.38 21.14 -2.03
CA LYS A 176 -5.82 21.00 -2.36
C LYS A 176 -6.71 21.02 -1.13
N HIS A 177 -6.23 20.53 0.00
CA HIS A 177 -6.96 20.36 1.24
C HIS A 177 -6.15 20.91 2.43
N HIS A 178 -6.11 22.24 2.56
CA HIS A 178 -5.24 22.95 3.52
C HIS A 178 -5.44 22.56 4.99
N ASN A 179 -6.64 22.10 5.36
CA ASN A 179 -7.02 21.83 6.75
C ASN A 179 -6.86 20.34 7.15
N VAL A 180 -6.53 19.46 6.22
CA VAL A 180 -6.35 18.03 6.51
C VAL A 180 -5.05 17.82 7.30
N LYS A 181 -5.13 16.99 8.35
CA LYS A 181 -4.04 16.65 9.27
C LYS A 181 -3.57 15.21 9.05
#